data_f69af065f542568754929bea4e68218e
#
_entry.id   f69af065f542568754929bea4e68218e
#
_cell.length_a   1.000
_cell.length_b   1.000
_cell.length_c   1.000
_cell.angle_alpha   90.00
_cell.angle_beta   90.00
_cell.angle_gamma   90.00
#
_symmetry.space_group_name_H-M   'P 1'
#
loop_
_entity.id
_entity.type
_entity.pdbx_description
1 polymer ?
#
loop_
_entity_poly.entity_id
_entity_poly.type
_entity_poly.pdbx_seq_one_letter_code
_entity_poly.pdbx_strand_id
1 'polypeptide(L)'
;VKDSRPSEDSSAIRRRRVCPDCGGRFTTFERVQLRELVVLKRSGKRVPFDRDKLQRSIDVALRKRTVDPERVERLVSGITRRLESGGEGEVTSEAIGEAVMEGLKGLDDVAYVRFASVYKNFREAQDFQDLLGTLGERLEGEGDLPEQGEAVPAPPDEAVAAPRRGRPARKRA
;
A
#
# COMPACT_ATOMS: atom_id res chain seq x y z
N VAL A 1 7.79 -29.45 0.00
CA VAL A 1 7.74 -28.24 0.82
C VAL A 1 8.89 -28.28 1.81
N LYS A 2 9.75 -27.27 1.86
CA LYS A 2 10.87 -27.20 2.81
C LYS A 2 10.53 -26.38 4.07
N ASP A 3 9.66 -25.42 3.93
CA ASP A 3 9.26 -24.53 5.03
C ASP A 3 7.80 -24.08 4.81
N SER A 4 7.03 -23.98 5.88
CA SER A 4 5.63 -23.55 5.87
C SER A 4 5.40 -22.66 7.06
N ARG A 5 5.04 -21.40 6.83
CA ARG A 5 4.77 -20.43 7.89
C ARG A 5 3.52 -19.62 7.56
N PRO A 6 2.73 -19.22 8.55
CA PRO A 6 1.68 -18.24 8.32
C PRO A 6 2.30 -16.94 7.80
N SER A 7 1.58 -16.22 6.93
CA SER A 7 1.92 -14.84 6.58
C SER A 7 1.75 -13.93 7.82
N GLU A 8 2.38 -12.76 7.81
CA GLU A 8 2.36 -11.82 8.95
C GLU A 8 0.92 -11.42 9.35
N ASP A 9 0.01 -11.36 8.40
CA ASP A 9 -1.41 -11.08 8.61
C ASP A 9 -2.27 -12.32 8.91
N SER A 10 -1.65 -13.50 9.03
CA SER A 10 -2.32 -14.81 9.25
C SER A 10 -3.37 -15.19 8.20
N SER A 11 -3.47 -14.44 7.08
CA SER A 11 -4.47 -14.66 6.02
C SER A 11 -4.05 -15.71 4.99
N ALA A 12 -2.77 -16.11 5.00
CA ALA A 12 -2.21 -17.05 4.05
C ALA A 12 -1.14 -17.93 4.70
N ILE A 13 -0.88 -19.08 4.10
CA ILE A 13 0.26 -19.94 4.43
C ILE A 13 1.31 -19.74 3.34
N ARG A 14 2.46 -19.20 3.70
CA ARG A 14 3.63 -19.11 2.84
C ARG A 14 4.40 -20.40 2.86
N ARG A 15 4.62 -21.01 1.69
CA ARG A 15 5.40 -22.26 1.57
C ARG A 15 6.59 -22.06 0.63
N ARG A 16 7.78 -22.43 1.11
CA ARG A 16 8.96 -22.57 0.26
C ARG A 16 9.01 -23.94 -0.35
N ARG A 17 9.05 -24.03 -1.66
CA ARG A 17 9.06 -25.26 -2.44
C ARG A 17 10.34 -25.37 -3.27
N VAL A 18 10.68 -26.59 -3.64
CA VAL A 18 11.74 -26.90 -4.58
C VAL A 18 11.13 -27.74 -5.68
N CYS A 19 11.42 -27.40 -6.94
CA CYS A 19 11.02 -28.20 -8.08
C CYS A 19 11.80 -29.53 -8.05
N PRO A 20 11.16 -30.69 -8.14
CA PRO A 20 11.85 -31.97 -8.16
C PRO A 20 12.70 -32.16 -9.41
N ASP A 21 12.31 -31.56 -10.55
CA ASP A 21 12.96 -31.77 -11.84
C ASP A 21 14.19 -30.89 -12.03
N CYS A 22 14.12 -29.60 -11.69
CA CYS A 22 15.20 -28.64 -11.94
C CYS A 22 15.89 -28.12 -10.68
N GLY A 23 15.45 -28.50 -9.48
CA GLY A 23 15.98 -28.00 -8.20
C GLY A 23 15.67 -26.52 -7.92
N GLY A 24 14.97 -25.83 -8.82
CA GLY A 24 14.58 -24.40 -8.68
C GLY A 24 13.77 -24.17 -7.41
N ARG A 25 14.09 -23.11 -6.67
CA ARG A 25 13.37 -22.71 -5.46
C ARG A 25 12.33 -21.66 -5.79
N PHE A 26 11.09 -21.86 -5.31
CA PHE A 26 10.00 -20.91 -5.47
C PHE A 26 9.15 -20.86 -4.20
N THR A 27 8.38 -19.78 -4.07
CA THR A 27 7.47 -19.55 -2.95
C THR A 27 6.04 -19.58 -3.46
N THR A 28 5.17 -20.29 -2.74
CA THR A 28 3.73 -20.27 -2.97
C THR A 28 3.03 -19.71 -1.74
N PHE A 29 1.89 -19.06 -1.98
CA PHE A 29 0.98 -18.62 -0.93
C PHE A 29 -0.33 -19.40 -1.08
N GLU A 30 -0.73 -20.11 -0.03
CA GLU A 30 -2.03 -20.75 0.03
C GLU A 30 -2.97 -19.84 0.82
N ARG A 31 -4.05 -19.42 0.18
CA ARG A 31 -5.10 -18.59 0.79
C ARG A 31 -6.42 -19.35 0.78
N VAL A 32 -7.23 -19.15 1.82
CA VAL A 32 -8.60 -19.66 1.81
C VAL A 32 -9.42 -18.77 0.88
N GLN A 33 -9.91 -19.34 -0.20
CA GLN A 33 -10.89 -18.69 -1.07
C GLN A 33 -12.28 -19.11 -0.59
N LEU A 34 -12.96 -18.22 0.12
CA LEU A 34 -14.24 -18.54 0.74
C LEU A 34 -15.41 -18.60 -0.25
N ARG A 35 -15.42 -17.78 -1.29
CA ARG A 35 -16.43 -17.74 -2.38
C ARG A 35 -15.86 -17.07 -3.62
N GLU A 36 -16.41 -17.42 -4.80
CA GLU A 36 -16.19 -16.62 -6.01
C GLU A 36 -17.00 -15.33 -5.88
N LEU A 37 -16.29 -14.22 -5.69
CA LEU A 37 -16.89 -12.89 -5.67
C LEU A 37 -17.13 -12.41 -7.10
N VAL A 38 -18.35 -12.04 -7.43
CA VAL A 38 -18.74 -11.53 -8.73
C VAL A 38 -18.90 -10.01 -8.69
N VAL A 39 -18.34 -9.31 -9.68
CA VAL A 39 -18.46 -7.86 -9.82
C VAL A 39 -19.55 -7.51 -10.82
N LEU A 40 -20.55 -6.77 -10.35
CA LEU A 40 -21.56 -6.17 -11.20
C LEU A 40 -21.05 -4.83 -11.75
N LYS A 41 -20.89 -4.74 -13.05
CA LYS A 41 -20.49 -3.52 -13.77
C LYS A 41 -21.68 -2.56 -13.92
N ARG A 42 -21.42 -1.26 -14.11
CA ARG A 42 -22.43 -0.26 -14.47
C ARG A 42 -23.28 -0.63 -15.69
N SER A 43 -22.70 -1.42 -16.63
CA SER A 43 -23.39 -1.93 -17.79
C SER A 43 -24.29 -3.15 -17.51
N GLY A 44 -24.42 -3.59 -16.26
CA GLY A 44 -25.14 -4.81 -15.89
C GLY A 44 -24.35 -6.11 -16.12
N LYS A 45 -23.14 -6.04 -16.70
CA LYS A 45 -22.31 -7.22 -16.93
C LYS A 45 -21.72 -7.75 -15.61
N ARG A 46 -21.82 -9.06 -15.39
CA ARG A 46 -21.20 -9.78 -14.28
C ARG A 46 -19.84 -10.33 -14.70
N VAL A 47 -18.82 -10.10 -13.90
CA VAL A 47 -17.45 -10.62 -14.12
C VAL A 47 -16.86 -11.08 -12.79
N PRO A 48 -16.00 -12.10 -12.78
CA PRO A 48 -15.30 -12.49 -11.57
C PRO A 48 -14.48 -11.32 -10.99
N PHE A 49 -14.37 -11.26 -9.66
CA PHE A 49 -13.49 -10.32 -9.01
C PHE A 49 -12.04 -10.70 -9.29
N ASP A 50 -11.24 -9.74 -9.71
CA ASP A 50 -9.83 -9.90 -10.04
C ASP A 50 -8.99 -9.01 -9.09
N ARG A 51 -8.34 -9.66 -8.11
CA ARG A 51 -7.48 -8.99 -7.14
C ARG A 51 -6.28 -8.30 -7.80
N ASP A 52 -5.70 -8.92 -8.85
CA ASP A 52 -4.56 -8.33 -9.55
C ASP A 52 -4.96 -7.07 -10.31
N LYS A 53 -6.21 -7.01 -10.77
CA LYS A 53 -6.76 -5.81 -11.38
C LYS A 53 -6.97 -4.70 -10.34
N LEU A 54 -7.43 -5.04 -9.14
CA LEU A 54 -7.53 -4.10 -8.03
C LEU A 54 -6.14 -3.56 -7.68
N GLN A 55 -5.15 -4.44 -7.49
CA GLN A 55 -3.76 -4.06 -7.23
C GLN A 55 -3.23 -3.10 -8.29
N ARG A 56 -3.33 -3.47 -9.58
CA ARG A 56 -2.88 -2.62 -10.70
C ARG A 56 -3.53 -1.23 -10.71
N SER A 57 -4.81 -1.13 -10.36
CA SER A 57 -5.50 0.17 -10.33
C SER A 57 -4.95 1.09 -9.22
N ILE A 58 -4.62 0.51 -8.08
CA ILE A 58 -3.98 1.22 -6.95
C ILE A 58 -2.54 1.61 -7.31
N ASP A 59 -1.76 0.70 -7.91
CA ASP A 59 -0.38 0.97 -8.35
C ASP A 59 -0.31 2.12 -9.37
N VAL A 60 -1.28 2.21 -10.28
CA VAL A 60 -1.38 3.33 -11.24
C VAL A 60 -1.60 4.65 -10.51
N ALA A 61 -2.47 4.69 -9.51
CA ALA A 61 -2.72 5.90 -8.71
C ALA A 61 -1.47 6.31 -7.91
N LEU A 62 -0.74 5.33 -7.38
CA LEU A 62 0.49 5.51 -6.60
C LEU A 62 1.75 5.76 -7.45
N ARG A 63 1.65 5.79 -8.77
CA ARG A 63 2.83 5.97 -9.64
C ARG A 63 3.63 7.22 -9.25
N LYS A 64 4.95 7.05 -9.05
CA LYS A 64 5.89 8.08 -8.58
C LYS A 64 5.57 8.62 -7.17
N ARG A 65 4.90 7.84 -6.34
CA ARG A 65 4.73 8.12 -4.91
C ARG A 65 5.61 7.16 -4.10
N THR A 66 6.19 7.68 -3.04
CA THR A 66 7.05 6.89 -2.13
C THR A 66 6.17 6.32 -1.02
N VAL A 67 5.45 5.25 -1.33
CA VAL A 67 4.61 4.53 -0.36
C VAL A 67 5.20 3.14 -0.15
N ASP A 68 5.25 2.71 1.10
CA ASP A 68 5.74 1.40 1.48
C ASP A 68 4.88 0.29 0.81
N PRO A 69 5.50 -0.64 0.06
CA PRO A 69 4.80 -1.76 -0.57
C PRO A 69 3.97 -2.60 0.40
N GLU A 70 4.39 -2.73 1.66
CA GLU A 70 3.63 -3.47 2.68
C GLU A 70 2.31 -2.76 3.04
N ARG A 71 2.31 -1.42 3.04
CA ARG A 71 1.08 -0.65 3.26
C ARG A 71 0.09 -0.82 2.11
N VAL A 72 0.59 -0.87 0.87
CA VAL A 72 -0.22 -1.12 -0.33
C VAL A 72 -0.82 -2.52 -0.28
N GLU A 73 -0.02 -3.54 0.04
CA GLU A 73 -0.49 -4.92 0.16
C GLU A 73 -1.54 -5.07 1.27
N ARG A 74 -1.35 -4.42 2.41
CA ARG A 74 -2.35 -4.38 3.50
C ARG A 74 -3.65 -3.74 3.06
N LEU A 75 -3.59 -2.65 2.29
CA LEU A 75 -4.76 -1.99 1.73
C LEU A 75 -5.54 -2.93 0.81
N VAL A 76 -4.87 -3.55 -0.17
CA VAL A 76 -5.49 -4.48 -1.12
C VAL A 76 -6.10 -5.69 -0.41
N SER A 77 -5.37 -6.26 0.54
CA SER A 77 -5.86 -7.41 1.33
C SER A 77 -7.04 -7.02 2.21
N GLY A 78 -7.02 -5.83 2.81
CA GLY A 78 -8.13 -5.32 3.62
C GLY A 78 -9.40 -5.11 2.80
N ILE A 79 -9.28 -4.48 1.62
CA ILE A 79 -10.42 -4.30 0.70
C ILE A 79 -10.96 -5.66 0.27
N THR A 80 -10.10 -6.58 -0.18
CA THR A 80 -10.51 -7.92 -0.63
C THR A 80 -11.29 -8.65 0.48
N ARG A 81 -10.75 -8.66 1.69
CA ARG A 81 -11.41 -9.29 2.85
C ARG A 81 -12.76 -8.66 3.17
N ARG A 82 -12.86 -7.31 3.14
CA ARG A 82 -14.11 -6.60 3.37
C ARG A 82 -15.18 -7.00 2.34
N LEU A 83 -14.81 -7.08 1.06
CA LEU A 83 -15.71 -7.47 -0.02
C LEU A 83 -16.15 -8.95 0.10
N GLU A 84 -15.25 -9.86 0.46
CA GLU A 84 -15.54 -11.28 0.67
C GLU A 84 -16.42 -11.53 1.91
N SER A 85 -16.26 -10.72 2.97
CA SER A 85 -17.02 -10.85 4.22
C SER A 85 -18.42 -10.25 4.16
N GLY A 86 -18.73 -9.44 3.15
CA GLY A 86 -20.04 -8.81 2.95
C GLY A 86 -21.20 -9.80 2.71
N GLY A 87 -20.92 -11.09 2.54
CA GLY A 87 -21.90 -12.18 2.53
C GLY A 87 -22.69 -12.35 1.23
N GLU A 88 -22.73 -11.36 0.37
CA GLU A 88 -23.54 -11.33 -0.85
C GLU A 88 -22.71 -11.82 -2.02
N GLY A 89 -21.98 -12.71 -2.21
CA GLY A 89 -21.26 -13.25 -3.37
C GLY A 89 -21.18 -12.34 -4.62
N GLU A 90 -21.82 -11.17 -4.58
CA GLU A 90 -21.88 -10.15 -5.64
C GLU A 90 -21.59 -8.76 -5.05
N VAL A 91 -20.76 -7.97 -5.72
CA VAL A 91 -20.39 -6.60 -5.34
C VAL A 91 -20.44 -5.69 -6.55
N THR A 92 -20.88 -4.45 -6.37
CA THR A 92 -20.89 -3.47 -7.48
C THR A 92 -19.50 -2.89 -7.73
N SER A 93 -19.23 -2.49 -8.97
CA SER A 93 -17.99 -1.78 -9.29
C SER A 93 -17.88 -0.44 -8.56
N GLU A 94 -18.99 0.17 -8.19
CA GLU A 94 -19.07 1.38 -7.38
C GLU A 94 -18.58 1.13 -5.97
N ALA A 95 -19.06 0.09 -5.29
CA ALA A 95 -18.65 -0.25 -3.93
C ALA A 95 -17.14 -0.56 -3.84
N ILE A 96 -16.58 -1.22 -4.88
CA ILE A 96 -15.14 -1.44 -4.98
C ILE A 96 -14.40 -0.10 -5.10
N GLY A 97 -14.87 0.80 -5.98
CA GLY A 97 -14.25 2.11 -6.18
C GLY A 97 -14.26 2.97 -4.92
N GLU A 98 -15.38 2.97 -4.19
CA GLU A 98 -15.50 3.67 -2.91
C GLU A 98 -14.55 3.12 -1.86
N ALA A 99 -14.44 1.78 -1.75
CA ALA A 99 -13.50 1.15 -0.82
C ALA A 99 -12.03 1.49 -1.15
N VAL A 100 -11.69 1.59 -2.44
CA VAL A 100 -10.35 2.02 -2.88
C VAL A 100 -10.12 3.49 -2.53
N MET A 101 -11.07 4.37 -2.81
CA MET A 101 -10.96 5.80 -2.47
C MET A 101 -10.78 6.01 -0.97
N GLU A 102 -11.58 5.33 -0.13
CA GLU A 102 -11.45 5.40 1.32
C GLU A 102 -10.05 4.97 1.79
N GLY A 103 -9.55 3.87 1.24
CA GLY A 103 -8.22 3.38 1.59
C GLY A 103 -7.07 4.27 1.11
N LEU A 104 -7.17 4.83 -0.09
CA LEU A 104 -6.17 5.77 -0.62
C LEU A 104 -6.17 7.09 0.14
N LYS A 105 -7.31 7.58 0.61
CA LYS A 105 -7.45 8.78 1.44
C LYS A 105 -6.62 8.70 2.73
N GLY A 106 -6.47 7.51 3.32
CA GLY A 106 -5.61 7.27 4.48
C GLY A 106 -4.16 6.92 4.17
N LEU A 107 -3.82 6.76 2.88
CA LEU A 107 -2.51 6.31 2.44
C LEU A 107 -1.68 7.42 1.77
N ASP A 108 -2.28 8.13 0.82
CA ASP A 108 -1.64 9.20 0.03
C ASP A 108 -2.70 10.05 -0.71
N ASP A 109 -2.81 11.33 -0.35
CA ASP A 109 -3.83 12.25 -0.88
C ASP A 109 -3.72 12.46 -2.40
N VAL A 110 -2.49 12.46 -2.95
CA VAL A 110 -2.29 12.62 -4.40
C VAL A 110 -2.78 11.38 -5.15
N ALA A 111 -2.55 10.19 -4.61
CA ALA A 111 -3.08 8.96 -5.18
C ALA A 111 -4.61 8.91 -5.09
N TYR A 112 -5.17 9.39 -3.98
CA TYR A 112 -6.62 9.53 -3.82
C TYR A 112 -7.22 10.42 -4.91
N VAL A 113 -6.67 11.65 -5.11
CA VAL A 113 -7.15 12.59 -6.14
C VAL A 113 -7.06 11.98 -7.56
N ARG A 114 -5.94 11.32 -7.88
CA ARG A 114 -5.76 10.64 -9.17
C ARG A 114 -6.77 9.54 -9.39
N PHE A 115 -7.00 8.70 -8.40
CA PHE A 115 -7.97 7.62 -8.51
C PHE A 115 -9.39 8.18 -8.63
N ALA A 116 -9.75 9.15 -7.80
CA ALA A 116 -11.06 9.79 -7.79
C ALA A 116 -11.36 10.47 -9.14
N SER A 117 -10.39 11.13 -9.78
CA SER A 117 -10.57 11.80 -11.07
C SER A 117 -10.99 10.83 -12.19
N VAL A 118 -10.41 9.64 -12.20
CA VAL A 118 -10.76 8.58 -13.17
C VAL A 118 -12.08 7.89 -12.79
N TYR A 119 -12.22 7.58 -11.51
CA TYR A 119 -13.38 6.84 -11.01
C TYR A 119 -14.69 7.65 -11.12
N LYS A 120 -14.67 8.93 -10.70
CA LYS A 120 -15.78 9.86 -10.79
C LYS A 120 -15.92 10.49 -12.17
N ASN A 121 -14.99 10.18 -13.10
CA ASN A 121 -14.99 10.70 -14.47
C ASN A 121 -15.01 12.23 -14.54
N PHE A 122 -14.08 12.89 -13.85
CA PHE A 122 -13.94 14.33 -13.85
C PHE A 122 -13.78 14.86 -15.29
N ARG A 123 -14.49 15.94 -15.60
CA ARG A 123 -14.49 16.57 -16.93
C ARG A 123 -14.04 18.02 -16.88
N GLU A 124 -14.23 18.68 -15.75
CA GLU A 124 -13.98 20.10 -15.56
C GLU A 124 -13.04 20.35 -14.39
N ALA A 125 -12.39 21.52 -14.39
CA ALA A 125 -11.52 21.94 -13.30
C ALA A 125 -12.26 22.09 -11.96
N GLN A 126 -13.57 22.39 -12.04
CA GLN A 126 -14.44 22.51 -10.86
C GLN A 126 -14.53 21.17 -10.09
N ASP A 127 -14.60 20.04 -10.81
CA ASP A 127 -14.65 18.71 -10.16
C ASP A 127 -13.45 18.47 -9.23
N PHE A 128 -12.26 19.01 -9.60
CA PHE A 128 -11.06 18.93 -8.76
C PHE A 128 -11.15 19.88 -7.57
N GLN A 129 -11.68 21.10 -7.77
CA GLN A 129 -11.82 22.06 -6.67
C GLN A 129 -12.76 21.54 -5.60
N ASP A 130 -13.88 20.97 -5.98
CA ASP A 130 -14.86 20.39 -5.06
C ASP A 130 -14.25 19.22 -4.26
N LEU A 131 -13.47 18.38 -4.93
CA LEU A 131 -12.78 17.28 -4.25
C LEU A 131 -11.72 17.79 -3.28
N LEU A 132 -10.93 18.80 -3.68
CA LEU A 132 -9.88 19.40 -2.82
C LEU A 132 -10.48 20.14 -1.63
N GLY A 133 -11.62 20.80 -1.80
CA GLY A 133 -12.38 21.41 -0.69
C GLY A 133 -12.73 20.39 0.39
N THR A 134 -13.27 19.24 -0.02
CA THR A 134 -13.58 18.13 0.88
C THR A 134 -12.35 17.55 1.60
N LEU A 135 -11.17 17.59 0.98
CA LEU A 135 -9.92 17.17 1.61
C LEU A 135 -9.38 18.23 2.57
N GLY A 136 -9.49 19.52 2.22
CA GLY A 136 -9.03 20.65 3.04
C GLY A 136 -9.75 20.72 4.38
N GLU A 137 -11.08 20.62 4.39
CA GLU A 137 -11.88 20.60 5.60
C GLU A 137 -11.47 19.51 6.60
N ARG A 138 -10.97 18.40 6.10
CA ARG A 138 -10.46 17.30 6.93
C ARG A 138 -9.11 17.63 7.57
N LEU A 139 -8.19 18.27 6.81
CA LEU A 139 -6.87 18.63 7.33
C LEU A 139 -6.97 19.70 8.43
N GLU A 140 -7.98 20.56 8.35
CA GLU A 140 -8.28 21.57 9.39
C GLU A 140 -8.94 20.93 10.62
N GLY A 141 -9.70 19.84 10.46
CA GLY A 141 -10.37 19.13 11.57
C GLY A 141 -9.46 18.16 12.36
N GLU A 142 -8.32 17.72 11.80
CA GLU A 142 -7.33 16.88 12.48
C GLU A 142 -6.23 17.70 13.17
N GLY A 143 -6.33 19.04 13.17
CA GLY A 143 -5.32 19.98 13.71
C GLY A 143 -5.33 20.19 15.21
N ASP A 144 -6.13 19.49 15.99
CA ASP A 144 -6.09 19.56 17.46
C ASP A 144 -5.26 18.40 18.06
N LEU A 145 -3.98 18.35 17.69
CA LEU A 145 -2.99 17.60 18.45
C LEU A 145 -2.46 18.53 19.55
N PRO A 146 -2.52 18.16 20.85
CA PRO A 146 -1.89 18.94 21.89
C PRO A 146 -0.40 19.05 21.61
N GLU A 147 0.08 20.29 21.49
CA GLU A 147 1.53 20.60 21.54
C GLU A 147 2.11 20.10 22.87
N GLN A 148 2.51 18.83 22.88
CA GLN A 148 3.44 18.39 23.92
C GLN A 148 4.83 18.71 23.40
N GLY A 149 5.29 19.92 23.75
CA GLY A 149 6.67 20.33 23.63
C GLY A 149 7.55 19.49 24.53
N GLU A 150 8.09 18.41 24.00
CA GLU A 150 9.32 17.82 24.51
C GLU A 150 10.44 18.25 23.58
N ALA A 151 11.21 19.23 24.04
CA ALA A 151 12.48 19.63 23.44
C ALA A 151 13.39 18.40 23.39
N VAL A 152 13.67 17.93 22.18
CA VAL A 152 14.70 16.91 21.96
C VAL A 152 16.03 17.54 22.37
N PRO A 153 16.77 17.01 23.36
CA PRO A 153 18.09 17.53 23.73
C PRO A 153 19.05 17.32 22.54
N ALA A 154 19.76 18.37 22.17
CA ALA A 154 20.80 18.31 21.15
C ALA A 154 21.84 17.24 21.50
N PRO A 155 22.33 16.47 20.50
CA PRO A 155 23.39 15.52 20.73
C PRO A 155 24.67 16.25 21.17
N PRO A 156 25.46 15.68 22.09
CA PRO A 156 26.71 16.31 22.55
C PRO A 156 27.69 16.40 21.38
N ASP A 157 28.37 17.56 21.28
CA ASP A 157 29.46 17.85 20.34
C ASP A 157 30.52 16.73 20.41
N GLU A 158 30.54 15.83 19.44
CA GLU A 158 31.67 14.95 19.21
C GLU A 158 32.81 15.78 18.59
N ALA A 159 33.82 16.03 19.40
CA ALA A 159 35.05 16.67 19.03
C ALA A 159 35.66 16.01 17.79
N VAL A 160 35.79 16.78 16.73
CA VAL A 160 36.47 16.42 15.47
C VAL A 160 37.94 16.08 15.82
N ALA A 161 38.26 14.80 15.88
CA ALA A 161 39.62 14.31 16.01
C ALA A 161 40.41 14.57 14.73
N ALA A 162 41.45 15.39 14.82
CA ALA A 162 42.36 15.75 13.74
C ALA A 162 43.06 14.51 13.15
N PRO A 163 43.34 14.46 11.84
CA PRO A 163 44.00 13.33 11.19
C PRO A 163 45.47 13.21 11.64
N ARG A 164 45.83 12.05 12.16
CA ARG A 164 47.19 11.69 12.53
C ARG A 164 48.06 11.62 11.26
N ARG A 165 49.07 12.50 11.19
CA ARG A 165 50.12 12.51 10.14
C ARG A 165 50.87 11.19 10.15
N GLY A 166 50.94 10.55 8.96
CA GLY A 166 51.67 9.31 8.71
C GLY A 166 53.18 9.43 8.99
N ARG A 167 53.71 8.41 9.62
CA ARG A 167 55.14 8.22 9.86
C ARG A 167 55.85 7.80 8.56
N PRO A 168 57.06 8.34 8.23
CA PRO A 168 57.77 7.95 7.00
C PRO A 168 58.39 6.55 7.15
N ALA A 169 58.34 5.79 6.04
CA ALA A 169 58.88 4.46 5.93
C ALA A 169 60.43 4.48 6.02
N ARG A 170 60.99 3.66 6.90
CA ARG A 170 62.44 3.37 6.99
C ARG A 170 62.83 2.50 5.78
N LYS A 171 63.78 3.00 4.95
CA LYS A 171 64.51 2.19 3.98
C LYS A 171 65.45 1.23 4.74
N ARG A 172 65.38 -0.06 4.42
CA ARG A 172 66.43 -1.03 4.72
C ARG A 172 67.37 -1.12 3.55
N ALA A 173 68.66 -1.06 3.86
CA ALA A 173 69.76 -1.42 3.00
C ALA A 173 69.84 -2.93 2.81
#